data_d7a4ab998e158bfe84d7f87292484cd1
#
_entry.id   d7a4ab998e158bfe84d7f87292484cd1
#
_cell.length_a   1.000
_cell.length_b   1.000
_cell.length_c   1.000
_cell.angle_alpha   90.00
_cell.angle_beta   90.00
_cell.angle_gamma   90.00
#
_symmetry.space_group_name_H-M   'P 1'
#
loop_
_entity.id
_entity.type
_entity.pdbx_description
1 polymer ?
#
loop_
_entity_poly.entity_id
_entity_poly.type
_entity_poly.pdbx_seq_one_letter_code
_entity_poly.pdbx_strand_id
1 'polypeptide(L)'
;MSVILFSCDGGHLVLPDRASLLVGRENGGNLVVNPPRPVWERSELAPADLSAFAFLVSAAGRAMIDVLPQLEGGCINYWEAGNWALNDEAEPRGHKDARTHRRMHLHLLGRNPASTDPAWAWGESPIFPRFVEKEVWAAGFERLTAAECSQIVSRADMLLRTTYGLMTGQIASWSPCDSCGYPAPVVLGASPHVCAECSQLM
;
A
#
# COMPACT_ATOMS: atom_id res chain seq x y z
N MET A 1 -5.12 1.56 -12.12
CA MET A 1 -4.51 2.64 -11.33
C MET A 1 -4.47 2.27 -9.86
N SER A 2 -3.49 2.80 -9.11
CA SER A 2 -3.39 2.67 -7.66
C SER A 2 -4.38 3.60 -6.96
N VAL A 3 -4.91 3.19 -5.81
CA VAL A 3 -5.91 3.94 -5.03
C VAL A 3 -5.30 4.36 -3.70
N ILE A 4 -5.31 5.66 -3.39
CA ILE A 4 -4.97 6.15 -2.05
C ILE A 4 -6.14 5.82 -1.11
N LEU A 5 -5.91 4.93 -0.15
CA LEU A 5 -6.90 4.50 0.83
C LEU A 5 -6.97 5.43 2.05
N PHE A 6 -5.83 6.01 2.42
CA PHE A 6 -5.69 6.79 3.66
C PHE A 6 -4.50 7.71 3.58
N SER A 7 -4.59 8.87 4.21
CA SER A 7 -3.49 9.84 4.30
C SER A 7 -3.39 10.43 5.71
N CYS A 8 -2.17 10.63 6.19
CA CYS A 8 -1.86 11.32 7.45
C CYS A 8 -0.45 11.92 7.36
N ASP A 9 0.04 12.51 8.46
CA ASP A 9 1.39 13.07 8.53
C ASP A 9 2.50 12.03 8.26
N GLY A 10 2.20 10.73 8.43
CA GLY A 10 3.10 9.63 8.09
C GLY A 10 3.17 9.30 6.60
N GLY A 11 2.31 9.88 5.78
CA GLY A 11 2.24 9.63 4.34
C GLY A 11 0.92 9.02 3.88
N HIS A 12 0.99 8.13 2.91
CA HIS A 12 -0.18 7.58 2.23
C HIS A 12 -0.18 6.06 2.25
N LEU A 13 -1.30 5.45 2.69
CA LEU A 13 -1.58 4.04 2.50
C LEU A 13 -2.27 3.86 1.15
N VAL A 14 -1.75 2.98 0.31
CA VAL A 14 -2.16 2.84 -1.09
C VAL A 14 -2.46 1.38 -1.40
N LEU A 15 -3.56 1.13 -2.10
CA LEU A 15 -3.82 -0.13 -2.77
C LEU A 15 -3.20 -0.06 -4.17
N PRO A 16 -2.18 -0.87 -4.50
CA PRO A 16 -1.53 -0.84 -5.80
C PRO A 16 -2.51 -1.25 -6.91
N ASP A 17 -2.21 -0.83 -8.15
CA ASP A 17 -2.96 -1.34 -9.31
C ASP A 17 -2.72 -2.84 -9.52
N ARG A 18 -3.60 -3.47 -10.32
CA ARG A 18 -3.53 -4.92 -10.54
C ARG A 18 -2.21 -5.36 -11.15
N ALA A 19 -1.64 -4.57 -12.06
CA ALA A 19 -0.40 -4.90 -12.75
C ALA A 19 0.85 -4.78 -11.86
N SER A 20 0.69 -4.23 -10.65
CA SER A 20 1.77 -4.02 -9.67
C SER A 20 1.62 -4.88 -8.42
N LEU A 21 0.69 -5.83 -8.40
CA LEU A 21 0.53 -6.74 -7.28
C LEU A 21 1.71 -7.71 -7.18
N LEU A 22 2.24 -7.86 -5.98
CA LEU A 22 3.28 -8.83 -5.66
C LEU A 22 2.70 -10.06 -4.97
N VAL A 23 1.57 -9.90 -4.30
CA VAL A 23 0.86 -10.92 -3.53
C VAL A 23 -0.63 -10.78 -3.75
N GLY A 24 -1.30 -11.89 -3.99
CA GLY A 24 -2.76 -11.96 -4.09
C GLY A 24 -3.47 -11.89 -2.74
N ARG A 25 -4.74 -11.56 -2.80
CA ARG A 25 -5.63 -11.42 -1.64
C ARG A 25 -5.65 -12.68 -0.76
N GLU A 26 -5.60 -13.87 -1.35
CA GLU A 26 -5.60 -15.18 -0.68
C GLU A 26 -4.40 -15.38 0.26
N ASN A 27 -3.29 -14.70 -0.03
CA ASN A 27 -2.08 -14.71 0.79
C ASN A 27 -1.97 -13.50 1.74
N GLY A 28 -3.06 -12.71 1.89
CA GLY A 28 -3.10 -11.52 2.74
C GLY A 28 -2.89 -10.21 1.98
N GLY A 29 -2.76 -10.27 0.67
CA GLY A 29 -2.74 -9.11 -0.20
C GLY A 29 -1.49 -8.23 -0.10
N ASN A 30 -1.54 -7.16 -0.88
CA ASN A 30 -0.45 -6.19 -0.99
C ASN A 30 -0.98 -4.76 -0.80
N LEU A 31 -0.46 -4.07 0.18
CA LEU A 31 -0.60 -2.62 0.32
C LEU A 31 0.76 -1.94 0.19
N VAL A 32 0.76 -0.65 -0.07
CA VAL A 32 1.96 0.17 -0.17
C VAL A 32 1.83 1.37 0.77
N VAL A 33 2.90 1.72 1.46
CA VAL A 33 3.00 2.96 2.22
C VAL A 33 4.00 3.87 1.53
N ASN A 34 3.52 5.00 1.04
CA ASN A 34 4.35 6.08 0.53
C ASN A 34 4.67 7.06 1.66
N PRO A 35 5.89 7.59 1.75
CA PRO A 35 6.24 8.62 2.73
C PRO A 35 5.47 9.93 2.47
N PRO A 36 5.45 10.87 3.45
CA PRO A 36 4.69 12.14 3.33
C PRO A 36 5.18 13.04 2.20
N ARG A 37 6.41 12.85 1.76
CA ARG A 37 6.97 13.51 0.58
C ARG A 37 7.81 12.54 -0.25
N PRO A 38 7.89 12.71 -1.57
CA PRO A 38 8.73 11.86 -2.41
C PRO A 38 10.21 12.02 -2.04
N VAL A 39 10.86 10.91 -1.69
CA VAL A 39 12.31 10.82 -1.46
C VAL A 39 12.87 9.66 -2.27
N TRP A 40 14.10 9.76 -2.69
CA TRP A 40 14.74 8.65 -3.39
C TRP A 40 15.23 7.57 -2.42
N GLU A 41 15.54 7.97 -1.16
CA GLU A 41 16.02 7.09 -0.10
C GLU A 41 15.42 7.50 1.25
N ARG A 42 15.11 6.53 2.10
CA ARG A 42 14.49 6.76 3.42
C ARG A 42 15.30 7.67 4.32
N SER A 43 16.63 7.60 4.22
CA SER A 43 17.56 8.45 4.98
C SER A 43 17.42 9.95 4.70
N GLU A 44 16.70 10.35 3.65
CA GLU A 44 16.41 11.74 3.34
C GLU A 44 15.16 12.30 4.05
N LEU A 45 14.40 11.45 4.72
CA LEU A 45 13.29 11.91 5.54
C LEU A 45 13.81 12.67 6.77
N ALA A 46 13.20 13.80 7.07
CA ALA A 46 13.44 14.48 8.33
C ALA A 46 13.05 13.54 9.51
N PRO A 47 13.66 13.67 10.71
CA PRO A 47 13.39 12.78 11.83
C PRO A 47 11.89 12.67 12.19
N ALA A 48 11.15 13.76 12.11
CA ALA A 48 9.70 13.78 12.38
C ALA A 48 8.93 12.98 11.31
N ASP A 49 9.26 13.20 10.02
CA ASP A 49 8.64 12.47 8.91
C ASP A 49 8.95 10.97 8.98
N LEU A 50 10.20 10.62 9.31
CA LEU A 50 10.64 9.24 9.45
C LEU A 50 9.88 8.52 10.58
N SER A 51 9.70 9.19 11.72
CA SER A 51 8.95 8.65 12.85
C SER A 51 7.47 8.47 12.49
N ALA A 52 6.84 9.47 11.90
CA ALA A 52 5.45 9.41 11.49
C ALA A 52 5.23 8.33 10.42
N PHE A 53 6.13 8.20 9.44
CA PHE A 53 6.12 7.14 8.44
C PHE A 53 6.23 5.74 9.08
N ALA A 54 7.14 5.54 10.05
CA ALA A 54 7.28 4.27 10.75
C ALA A 54 6.01 3.91 11.53
N PHE A 55 5.33 4.88 12.13
CA PHE A 55 4.05 4.66 12.80
C PHE A 55 2.95 4.25 11.83
N LEU A 56 2.84 4.92 10.67
CA LEU A 56 1.88 4.54 9.64
C LEU A 56 2.13 3.12 9.12
N VAL A 57 3.39 2.77 8.83
CA VAL A 57 3.80 1.43 8.40
C VAL A 57 3.37 0.38 9.42
N SER A 58 3.67 0.62 10.72
CA SER A 58 3.36 -0.31 11.80
C SER A 58 1.86 -0.45 12.03
N ALA A 59 1.13 0.67 12.00
CA ALA A 59 -0.33 0.67 12.17
C ALA A 59 -1.04 -0.05 11.01
N ALA A 60 -0.61 0.19 9.76
CA ALA A 60 -1.18 -0.45 8.59
C ALA A 60 -0.90 -1.96 8.57
N GLY A 61 0.33 -2.39 8.87
CA GLY A 61 0.68 -3.80 8.94
C GLY A 61 -0.09 -4.53 10.04
N ARG A 62 -0.22 -3.92 11.22
CA ARG A 62 -1.03 -4.47 12.31
C ARG A 62 -2.51 -4.53 11.94
N ALA A 63 -3.04 -3.50 11.28
CA ALA A 63 -4.42 -3.48 10.83
C ALA A 63 -4.71 -4.61 9.82
N MET A 64 -3.80 -4.90 8.90
CA MET A 64 -3.94 -6.05 7.98
C MET A 64 -4.06 -7.37 8.76
N ILE A 65 -3.19 -7.60 9.76
CA ILE A 65 -3.24 -8.82 10.59
C ILE A 65 -4.55 -8.92 11.38
N ASP A 66 -5.02 -7.81 11.94
CA ASP A 66 -6.22 -7.80 12.79
C ASP A 66 -7.52 -7.98 11.98
N VAL A 67 -7.52 -7.61 10.70
CA VAL A 67 -8.73 -7.52 9.85
C VAL A 67 -8.86 -8.70 8.88
N LEU A 68 -7.73 -9.18 8.33
CA LEU A 68 -7.76 -10.15 7.25
C LEU A 68 -7.75 -11.59 7.79
N PRO A 69 -8.82 -12.38 7.63
CA PRO A 69 -8.88 -13.74 8.15
C PRO A 69 -7.82 -14.67 7.55
N GLN A 70 -7.39 -14.41 6.31
CA GLN A 70 -6.30 -15.15 5.67
C GLN A 70 -4.92 -14.90 6.33
N LEU A 71 -4.81 -13.92 7.21
CA LEU A 71 -3.62 -13.65 8.02
C LEU A 71 -3.74 -14.17 9.48
N GLU A 72 -4.74 -14.99 9.78
CA GLU A 72 -4.80 -15.66 11.10
C GLU A 72 -3.57 -16.55 11.30
N GLY A 73 -2.81 -16.29 12.36
CA GLY A 73 -1.52 -16.93 12.62
C GLY A 73 -0.39 -16.53 11.66
N GLY A 74 -0.65 -15.60 10.74
CA GLY A 74 0.29 -15.10 9.75
C GLY A 74 1.06 -13.85 10.19
N CYS A 75 1.74 -13.24 9.23
CA CYS A 75 2.51 -12.02 9.45
C CYS A 75 2.55 -11.13 8.20
N ILE A 76 3.24 -10.01 8.30
CA ILE A 76 3.53 -9.09 7.20
C ILE A 76 5.02 -9.11 6.89
N ASN A 77 5.38 -9.29 5.64
CA ASN A 77 6.71 -8.95 5.15
C ASN A 77 6.74 -7.49 4.72
N TYR A 78 7.67 -6.74 5.28
CA TYR A 78 7.92 -5.35 4.98
C TYR A 78 9.06 -5.26 3.98
N TRP A 79 8.78 -4.79 2.77
CA TRP A 79 9.78 -4.69 1.71
C TRP A 79 9.88 -3.28 1.18
N GLU A 80 11.02 -2.63 1.44
CA GLU A 80 11.29 -1.29 0.90
C GLU A 80 11.70 -1.40 -0.57
N ALA A 81 11.04 -0.65 -1.41
CA ALA A 81 11.15 -0.74 -2.86
C ALA A 81 11.38 0.63 -3.53
N GLY A 82 11.36 0.63 -4.86
CA GLY A 82 11.58 1.78 -5.73
C GLY A 82 12.56 1.47 -6.88
N ASN A 83 13.25 0.32 -6.81
CA ASN A 83 14.30 -0.02 -7.79
C ASN A 83 13.75 -0.33 -9.18
N TRP A 84 12.48 -0.73 -9.31
CA TRP A 84 11.91 -0.96 -10.63
C TRP A 84 11.86 0.28 -11.52
N ALA A 85 11.80 1.47 -10.91
CA ALA A 85 11.93 2.72 -11.65
C ALA A 85 13.31 2.90 -12.31
N LEU A 86 14.34 2.18 -11.83
CA LEU A 86 15.71 2.22 -12.35
C LEU A 86 15.97 1.18 -13.44
N ASN A 87 15.02 0.26 -13.67
CA ASN A 87 15.17 -0.74 -14.73
C ASN A 87 15.24 -0.07 -16.10
N ASP A 88 16.16 -0.50 -16.95
CA ASP A 88 16.38 0.12 -18.28
C ASP A 88 15.17 0.02 -19.20
N GLU A 89 14.29 -0.99 -18.98
CA GLU A 89 13.03 -1.17 -19.72
C GLU A 89 11.88 -0.32 -19.15
N ALA A 90 12.03 0.28 -17.96
CA ALA A 90 11.03 1.21 -17.42
C ALA A 90 11.10 2.57 -18.13
N GLU A 91 9.95 3.25 -18.26
CA GLU A 91 9.94 4.58 -18.87
C GLU A 91 10.46 5.68 -17.91
N PRO A 92 11.27 6.61 -18.39
CA PRO A 92 11.92 6.65 -19.71
C PRO A 92 12.97 5.53 -19.83
N ARG A 93 13.09 4.90 -21.02
CA ARG A 93 14.02 3.80 -21.22
C ARG A 93 15.47 4.20 -21.10
N GLY A 94 16.34 3.25 -20.72
CA GLY A 94 17.77 3.43 -20.58
C GLY A 94 18.22 3.70 -19.15
N HIS A 95 19.54 3.91 -18.99
CA HIS A 95 20.15 4.14 -17.69
C HIS A 95 19.60 5.37 -16.97
N LYS A 96 19.36 5.24 -15.67
CA LYS A 96 18.70 6.26 -14.83
C LYS A 96 19.49 6.55 -13.57
N ASP A 97 19.59 7.82 -13.24
CA ASP A 97 20.10 8.25 -11.94
C ASP A 97 19.08 7.95 -10.83
N ALA A 98 19.54 7.31 -9.75
CA ALA A 98 18.68 6.88 -8.67
C ALA A 98 18.02 8.07 -7.94
N ARG A 99 18.72 9.17 -7.73
CA ARG A 99 18.17 10.35 -7.03
C ARG A 99 17.01 10.98 -7.79
N THR A 100 17.06 10.90 -9.10
CA THR A 100 16.06 11.52 -9.98
C THR A 100 14.84 10.62 -10.21
N HIS A 101 15.05 9.32 -10.35
CA HIS A 101 14.01 8.41 -10.81
C HIS A 101 13.45 7.50 -9.72
N ARG A 102 14.27 7.08 -8.74
CA ARG A 102 13.79 6.24 -7.65
C ARG A 102 12.88 7.04 -6.70
N ARG A 103 11.78 6.43 -6.31
CA ARG A 103 10.90 6.93 -5.24
C ARG A 103 10.71 5.80 -4.24
N MET A 104 11.29 6.00 -3.05
CA MET A 104 11.17 5.03 -1.97
C MET A 104 9.72 4.88 -1.54
N HIS A 105 9.29 3.64 -1.39
CA HIS A 105 8.02 3.24 -0.81
C HIS A 105 8.19 1.88 -0.13
N LEU A 106 7.25 1.52 0.74
CA LEU A 106 7.32 0.29 1.49
C LEU A 106 6.09 -0.57 1.20
N HIS A 107 6.32 -1.77 0.69
CA HIS A 107 5.27 -2.77 0.52
C HIS A 107 4.98 -3.48 1.83
N LEU A 108 3.70 -3.64 2.13
CA LEU A 108 3.15 -4.51 3.15
C LEU A 108 2.62 -5.75 2.43
N LEU A 109 3.29 -6.87 2.59
CA LEU A 109 3.00 -8.12 1.87
C LEU A 109 2.51 -9.16 2.87
N GLY A 110 1.27 -9.58 2.73
CA GLY A 110 0.68 -10.61 3.58
C GLY A 110 1.41 -11.95 3.46
N ARG A 111 1.51 -12.68 4.56
CA ARG A 111 2.09 -14.03 4.65
C ARG A 111 1.08 -14.94 5.33
N ASN A 112 0.31 -15.66 4.53
CA ASN A 112 -0.66 -16.65 4.99
C ASN A 112 0.06 -17.97 5.34
N PRO A 113 -0.08 -18.49 6.57
CA PRO A 113 0.54 -19.79 6.94
C PRO A 113 0.03 -20.96 6.10
N ALA A 114 -1.18 -20.85 5.56
CA ALA A 114 -1.80 -21.88 4.71
C ALA A 114 -1.56 -21.65 3.21
N SER A 115 -0.64 -20.76 2.84
CA SER A 115 -0.34 -20.49 1.44
C SER A 115 0.12 -21.75 0.71
N THR A 116 -0.49 -22.03 -0.44
CA THR A 116 -0.08 -23.11 -1.35
C THR A 116 0.75 -22.61 -2.52
N ASP A 117 0.96 -21.28 -2.61
CA ASP A 117 1.81 -20.69 -3.63
C ASP A 117 3.28 -20.95 -3.29
N PRO A 118 4.03 -21.66 -4.14
CA PRO A 118 5.44 -21.96 -3.88
C PRO A 118 6.32 -20.70 -3.79
N ALA A 119 5.93 -19.59 -4.40
CA ALA A 119 6.62 -18.30 -4.27
C ALA A 119 6.40 -17.63 -2.90
N TRP A 120 5.36 -18.07 -2.17
CA TRP A 120 4.95 -17.54 -0.86
C TRP A 120 4.88 -18.62 0.21
N ALA A 121 5.57 -19.75 0.06
CA ALA A 121 5.55 -20.84 1.01
C ALA A 121 5.91 -20.35 2.42
N TRP A 122 5.13 -20.83 3.41
CA TRP A 122 5.35 -20.44 4.81
C TRP A 122 6.71 -20.93 5.31
N GLY A 123 7.44 -20.06 6.00
CA GLY A 123 8.80 -20.37 6.51
C GLY A 123 9.92 -20.18 5.48
N GLU A 124 9.58 -19.92 4.21
CA GLU A 124 10.55 -19.71 3.14
C GLU A 124 10.68 -18.23 2.77
N SER A 125 11.79 -17.88 2.14
CA SER A 125 11.97 -16.56 1.55
C SER A 125 11.00 -16.35 0.38
N PRO A 126 10.32 -15.21 0.28
CA PRO A 126 9.45 -14.96 -0.85
C PRO A 126 10.26 -14.84 -2.16
N ILE A 127 9.66 -15.28 -3.25
CA ILE A 127 10.19 -15.10 -4.60
C ILE A 127 9.48 -13.89 -5.23
N PHE A 128 10.25 -13.00 -5.84
CA PHE A 128 9.74 -11.83 -6.55
C PHE A 128 9.97 -11.96 -8.06
N PRO A 129 9.06 -11.43 -8.90
CA PRO A 129 9.23 -11.43 -10.33
C PRO A 129 10.34 -10.45 -10.75
N ARG A 130 10.92 -10.67 -11.92
CA ARG A 130 11.71 -9.63 -12.59
C ARG A 130 10.77 -8.52 -13.08
N PHE A 131 11.31 -7.31 -13.28
CA PHE A 131 10.54 -6.15 -13.76
C PHE A 131 9.70 -6.47 -15.01
N VAL A 132 10.30 -7.14 -15.98
CA VAL A 132 9.65 -7.49 -17.26
C VAL A 132 8.53 -8.54 -17.11
N GLU A 133 8.49 -9.25 -16.01
CA GLU A 133 7.52 -10.32 -15.72
C GLU A 133 6.37 -9.85 -14.82
N LYS A 134 6.45 -8.63 -14.29
CA LYS A 134 5.54 -8.13 -13.25
C LYS A 134 4.06 -8.23 -13.61
N GLU A 135 3.69 -7.94 -14.85
CA GLU A 135 2.30 -7.96 -15.29
C GLU A 135 1.76 -9.39 -15.41
N VAL A 136 2.58 -10.31 -15.94
CA VAL A 136 2.23 -11.73 -16.02
C VAL A 136 2.14 -12.33 -14.62
N TRP A 137 3.06 -11.95 -13.72
CA TRP A 137 3.04 -12.35 -12.33
C TRP A 137 1.76 -11.90 -11.63
N ALA A 138 1.39 -10.64 -11.79
CA ALA A 138 0.23 -10.04 -11.14
C ALA A 138 -1.12 -10.50 -11.73
N ALA A 139 -1.13 -11.03 -12.96
CA ALA A 139 -2.36 -11.37 -13.68
C ALA A 139 -3.23 -12.42 -12.95
N GLY A 140 -2.62 -13.30 -12.17
CA GLY A 140 -3.30 -14.32 -11.37
C GLY A 140 -3.82 -13.84 -10.01
N PHE A 141 -3.53 -12.60 -9.60
CA PHE A 141 -3.85 -12.11 -8.27
C PHE A 141 -5.12 -11.28 -8.23
N GLU A 142 -5.85 -11.43 -7.14
CA GLU A 142 -6.94 -10.52 -6.77
C GLU A 142 -6.42 -9.45 -5.80
N ARG A 143 -6.98 -8.24 -5.94
CA ARG A 143 -6.78 -7.15 -4.98
C ARG A 143 -7.60 -7.40 -3.72
N LEU A 144 -7.20 -6.80 -2.62
CA LEU A 144 -8.07 -6.65 -1.45
C LEU A 144 -9.38 -5.97 -1.86
N THR A 145 -10.48 -6.45 -1.30
CA THR A 145 -11.82 -5.91 -1.55
C THR A 145 -11.99 -4.52 -0.92
N ALA A 146 -12.97 -3.76 -1.40
CA ALA A 146 -13.31 -2.47 -0.83
C ALA A 146 -13.66 -2.56 0.66
N ALA A 147 -14.37 -3.63 1.06
CA ALA A 147 -14.74 -3.87 2.46
C ALA A 147 -13.51 -4.12 3.34
N GLU A 148 -12.57 -4.96 2.89
CA GLU A 148 -11.30 -5.21 3.58
C GLU A 148 -10.48 -3.92 3.71
N CYS A 149 -10.35 -3.16 2.62
CA CYS A 149 -9.65 -1.88 2.64
C CYS A 149 -10.27 -0.89 3.64
N SER A 150 -11.61 -0.78 3.69
CA SER A 150 -12.31 0.09 4.65
C SER A 150 -12.06 -0.33 6.10
N GLN A 151 -12.08 -1.63 6.39
CA GLN A 151 -11.78 -2.14 7.73
C GLN A 151 -10.32 -1.90 8.11
N ILE A 152 -9.37 -2.13 7.19
CA ILE A 152 -7.94 -1.87 7.42
C ILE A 152 -7.71 -0.39 7.72
N VAL A 153 -8.30 0.52 6.93
CA VAL A 153 -8.19 1.98 7.14
C VAL A 153 -8.73 2.37 8.52
N SER A 154 -9.93 1.90 8.87
CA SER A 154 -10.54 2.20 10.17
C SER A 154 -9.68 1.69 11.33
N ARG A 155 -9.11 0.49 11.19
CA ARG A 155 -8.26 -0.11 12.22
C ARG A 155 -6.90 0.61 12.30
N ALA A 156 -6.29 0.95 11.18
CA ALA A 156 -5.02 1.69 11.14
C ALA A 156 -5.17 3.09 11.76
N ASP A 157 -6.23 3.82 11.44
CA ASP A 157 -6.53 5.13 12.04
C ASP A 157 -6.67 5.04 13.56
N MET A 158 -7.43 4.05 14.05
CA MET A 158 -7.57 3.82 15.49
C MET A 158 -6.21 3.57 16.15
N LEU A 159 -5.35 2.71 15.56
CA LEU A 159 -4.01 2.42 16.10
C LEU A 159 -3.10 3.64 16.10
N LEU A 160 -3.14 4.45 15.03
CA LEU A 160 -2.36 5.68 14.95
C LEU A 160 -2.71 6.62 16.11
N ARG A 161 -3.98 6.80 16.41
CA ARG A 161 -4.45 7.68 17.51
C ARG A 161 -4.18 7.11 18.88
N THR A 162 -4.51 5.82 19.11
CA THR A 162 -4.53 5.25 20.46
C THR A 162 -3.19 4.67 20.90
N THR A 163 -2.41 4.12 19.95
CA THR A 163 -1.16 3.42 20.27
C THR A 163 0.06 4.29 20.02
N TYR A 164 0.05 5.04 18.91
CA TYR A 164 1.21 5.83 18.49
C TYR A 164 1.10 7.31 18.86
N GLY A 165 -0.09 7.78 19.30
CA GLY A 165 -0.31 9.18 19.66
C GLY A 165 -0.12 10.14 18.47
N LEU A 166 -0.17 9.62 17.25
CA LEU A 166 -0.08 10.45 16.06
C LEU A 166 -1.40 11.23 15.96
N MET A 167 -1.31 12.53 16.18
CA MET A 167 -2.42 13.42 15.89
C MET A 167 -2.60 13.42 14.38
N THR A 168 -3.51 12.60 13.91
CA THR A 168 -3.93 12.61 12.51
C THR A 168 -4.73 13.89 12.32
N GLY A 169 -4.02 15.01 12.23
CA GLY A 169 -4.60 16.31 11.95
C GLY A 169 -5.33 16.21 10.62
N GLN A 170 -6.63 16.45 10.62
CA GLN A 170 -7.51 16.45 9.45
C GLN A 170 -7.43 15.15 8.63
N ILE A 171 -7.76 14.03 9.24
CA ILE A 171 -8.26 12.93 8.43
C ILE A 171 -9.57 13.47 7.85
N ALA A 172 -9.53 13.82 6.58
CA ALA A 172 -10.75 13.90 5.81
C ALA A 172 -11.49 12.59 6.08
N SER A 173 -12.74 12.66 6.52
CA SER A 173 -13.51 11.44 6.73
C SER A 173 -13.48 10.65 5.43
N TRP A 174 -13.21 9.36 5.50
CA TRP A 174 -13.18 8.48 4.34
C TRP A 174 -14.55 7.83 4.22
N SER A 175 -15.14 7.89 3.05
CA SER A 175 -16.39 7.20 2.73
C SER A 175 -16.18 6.29 1.53
N PRO A 176 -17.00 5.25 1.36
CA PRO A 176 -16.97 4.47 0.13
C PRO A 176 -17.20 5.35 -1.10
N CYS A 177 -16.42 5.16 -2.14
CA CYS A 177 -16.67 5.77 -3.44
C CYS A 177 -18.00 5.28 -4.02
N ASP A 178 -18.86 6.16 -4.48
CA ASP A 178 -20.18 5.84 -5.01
C ASP A 178 -20.12 4.92 -6.25
N SER A 179 -19.00 4.93 -6.96
CA SER A 179 -18.81 4.13 -8.18
C SER A 179 -18.14 2.77 -7.94
N CYS A 180 -17.12 2.68 -7.09
CA CYS A 180 -16.33 1.45 -6.94
C CYS A 180 -16.30 0.89 -5.52
N GLY A 181 -16.87 1.59 -4.54
CA GLY A 181 -16.93 1.18 -3.14
C GLY A 181 -15.63 1.25 -2.35
N TYR A 182 -14.49 1.55 -2.98
CA TYR A 182 -13.22 1.72 -2.25
C TYR A 182 -13.24 3.01 -1.44
N PRO A 183 -12.48 3.06 -0.32
CA PRO A 183 -12.34 4.28 0.46
C PRO A 183 -11.86 5.44 -0.41
N ALA A 184 -12.54 6.57 -0.29
CA ALA A 184 -12.22 7.80 -0.99
C ALA A 184 -12.25 8.97 -0.02
N PRO A 185 -11.40 10.01 -0.19
CA PRO A 185 -11.40 11.18 0.68
C PRO A 185 -12.72 11.95 0.49
N VAL A 186 -13.34 12.34 1.61
CA VAL A 186 -14.52 13.22 1.60
C VAL A 186 -14.06 14.64 1.38
N VAL A 187 -14.44 15.21 0.23
CA VAL A 187 -14.33 16.64 -0.02
C VAL A 187 -15.64 17.30 0.40
N LEU A 188 -15.59 18.15 1.42
CA LEU A 188 -16.78 18.87 1.89
C LEU A 188 -17.42 19.65 0.75
N GLY A 189 -18.69 19.34 0.46
CA GLY A 189 -19.46 19.99 -0.60
C GLY A 189 -19.41 19.34 -1.98
N ALA A 190 -18.66 18.24 -2.16
CA ALA A 190 -18.67 17.49 -3.40
C ALA A 190 -19.72 16.37 -3.36
N SER A 191 -20.52 16.27 -4.41
CA SER A 191 -21.45 15.17 -4.68
C SER A 191 -21.53 14.96 -6.19
N PRO A 192 -21.39 13.77 -6.75
CA PRO A 192 -21.18 12.47 -6.05
C PRO A 192 -19.81 12.34 -5.40
N HIS A 193 -19.70 11.45 -4.42
CA HIS A 193 -18.44 11.14 -3.74
C HIS A 193 -17.67 10.08 -4.52
N VAL A 194 -16.68 10.50 -5.31
CA VAL A 194 -15.96 9.64 -6.26
C VAL A 194 -14.45 9.67 -5.97
N CYS A 195 -13.80 8.51 -5.99
CA CYS A 195 -12.35 8.44 -5.88
C CYS A 195 -11.67 9.00 -7.15
N ALA A 196 -10.38 9.35 -7.03
CA ALA A 196 -9.63 9.93 -8.13
C ALA A 196 -9.62 9.05 -9.41
N GLU A 197 -9.66 7.74 -9.24
CA GLU A 197 -9.70 6.78 -10.35
C GLU A 197 -11.05 6.83 -11.10
N CYS A 198 -12.16 6.86 -10.35
CA CYS A 198 -13.49 6.92 -10.96
C CYS A 198 -13.82 8.30 -11.53
N SER A 199 -13.26 9.38 -10.97
CA SER A 199 -13.47 10.74 -11.47
C SER A 199 -12.83 10.98 -12.85
N GLN A 200 -11.83 10.18 -13.24
CA GLN A 200 -11.21 10.25 -14.57
C GLN A 200 -12.00 9.50 -15.66
N LEU A 201 -13.01 8.70 -15.27
CA LEU A 201 -13.84 7.93 -16.18
C LEU A 201 -15.20 8.62 -16.47
N MET A 202 -15.50 9.73 -15.82
CA MET A 202 -16.66 10.58 -16.03
C MET A 202 -16.31 11.81 -16.87
#